data_2627d96f7e34a8df1aa2915d437de03a
#
_entry.id   2627d96f7e34a8df1aa2915d437de03a
#
_cell.length_a   1.000
_cell.length_b   1.000
_cell.length_c   1.000
_cell.angle_alpha   90.00
_cell.angle_beta   90.00
_cell.angle_gamma   90.00
#
_symmetry.space_group_name_H-M   'P 1'
#
loop_
_entity.id
_entity.type
_entity.pdbx_description
1 polymer ?
#
loop_
_entity_poly.entity_id
_entity_poly.type
_entity_poly.pdbx_seq_one_letter_code
_entity_poly.pdbx_strand_id
1 'polypeptide(L)'
;MARHLVAAMYLVDDDPVGALAHGRAAKNRAGRIGVVRETLGVLAYRASEWAEALGELRAARRISGGPGLLAMMADCERGLERPQRAIELARGDESQQVTGDDLVELRIVEAGARVDMGQLDGALVTLQDAGLDSSARGEEAARLDYAYAEVLLASERTREAAEWFGHAVAADLGDSTDARSRLAALED
;
A
#
# COMPACT_ATOMS: atom_id res chain seq x y z
N MET A 1 -1.73 -8.49 26.84
CA MET A 1 -2.03 -7.83 25.59
C MET A 1 -0.93 -6.80 25.23
N ALA A 2 -0.76 -5.70 25.94
CA ALA A 2 0.22 -4.66 25.59
C ALA A 2 1.64 -5.17 25.31
N ARG A 3 2.17 -6.06 26.16
CA ARG A 3 3.52 -6.64 25.95
C ARG A 3 3.66 -7.38 24.62
N HIS A 4 2.61 -8.03 24.12
CA HIS A 4 2.63 -8.71 22.83
C HIS A 4 2.62 -7.70 21.67
N LEU A 5 1.84 -6.61 21.77
CA LEU A 5 1.84 -5.57 20.75
C LEU A 5 3.20 -4.87 20.66
N VAL A 6 3.80 -4.55 21.80
CA VAL A 6 5.16 -3.96 21.84
C VAL A 6 6.18 -4.92 21.22
N ALA A 7 6.16 -6.22 21.58
CA ALA A 7 7.06 -7.21 21.00
C ALA A 7 6.87 -7.34 19.48
N ALA A 8 5.62 -7.31 19.01
CA ALA A 8 5.33 -7.36 17.58
C ALA A 8 5.92 -6.14 16.83
N MET A 9 5.83 -4.94 17.41
CA MET A 9 6.40 -3.73 16.81
C MET A 9 7.93 -3.78 16.65
N TYR A 10 8.63 -4.42 17.58
CA TYR A 10 10.09 -4.61 17.48
C TYR A 10 10.50 -5.67 16.46
N LEU A 11 9.61 -6.61 16.15
CA LEU A 11 9.91 -7.75 15.28
C LEU A 11 9.45 -7.55 13.84
N VAL A 12 8.52 -6.62 13.58
CA VAL A 12 7.77 -6.57 12.33
C VAL A 12 8.63 -6.42 11.07
N ASP A 13 9.76 -5.77 11.17
CA ASP A 13 10.65 -5.56 10.02
C ASP A 13 11.67 -6.69 9.86
N ASP A 14 12.13 -7.30 10.96
CA ASP A 14 13.17 -8.34 10.95
C ASP A 14 12.58 -9.77 10.94
N ASP A 15 11.43 -9.99 11.63
CA ASP A 15 10.74 -11.27 11.74
C ASP A 15 9.21 -11.07 11.69
N PRO A 16 8.63 -10.82 10.50
CA PRO A 16 7.18 -10.60 10.35
C PRO A 16 6.33 -11.79 10.84
N VAL A 17 6.83 -13.02 10.72
CA VAL A 17 6.13 -14.23 11.17
C VAL A 17 6.07 -14.29 12.69
N GLY A 18 7.17 -13.99 13.36
CA GLY A 18 7.23 -13.88 14.83
C GLY A 18 6.36 -12.72 15.34
N ALA A 19 6.40 -11.57 14.66
CA ALA A 19 5.54 -10.43 14.95
C ALA A 19 4.05 -10.80 14.87
N LEU A 20 3.66 -11.51 13.80
CA LEU A 20 2.29 -12.00 13.61
C LEU A 20 1.84 -12.94 14.73
N ALA A 21 2.70 -13.84 15.20
CA ALA A 21 2.40 -14.71 16.32
C ALA A 21 2.08 -13.91 17.61
N HIS A 22 2.82 -12.83 17.86
CA HIS A 22 2.52 -11.92 18.95
C HIS A 22 1.20 -11.15 18.76
N GLY A 23 0.87 -10.72 17.55
CA GLY A 23 -0.42 -10.11 17.20
C GLY A 23 -1.59 -11.06 17.50
N ARG A 24 -1.49 -12.31 17.07
CA ARG A 24 -2.50 -13.37 17.35
C ARG A 24 -2.67 -13.58 18.84
N ALA A 25 -1.59 -13.61 19.62
CA ALA A 25 -1.65 -13.73 21.08
C ALA A 25 -2.32 -12.51 21.75
N ALA A 26 -2.13 -11.32 21.23
CA ALA A 26 -2.80 -10.10 21.70
C ALA A 26 -4.32 -10.18 21.43
N LYS A 27 -4.71 -10.58 20.21
CA LYS A 27 -6.12 -10.77 19.82
C LYS A 27 -6.86 -11.76 20.70
N ASN A 28 -6.24 -12.90 21.06
CA ASN A 28 -6.85 -13.90 21.94
C ASN A 28 -7.29 -13.32 23.29
N ARG A 29 -6.66 -12.24 23.75
CA ARG A 29 -6.94 -11.58 25.03
C ARG A 29 -7.83 -10.34 24.90
N ALA A 30 -7.84 -9.69 23.75
CA ALA A 30 -8.47 -8.40 23.55
C ALA A 30 -9.05 -8.18 22.14
N GLY A 31 -9.53 -9.23 21.51
CA GLY A 31 -10.02 -9.20 20.11
C GLY A 31 -11.32 -8.42 19.89
N ARG A 32 -11.89 -7.80 20.93
CA ARG A 32 -13.03 -6.87 20.81
C ARG A 32 -12.60 -5.41 20.72
N ILE A 33 -11.29 -5.13 20.78
CA ILE A 33 -10.72 -3.79 20.73
C ILE A 33 -10.26 -3.53 19.28
N GLY A 34 -10.76 -2.46 18.67
CA GLY A 34 -10.50 -2.12 17.26
C GLY A 34 -9.01 -2.04 16.93
N VAL A 35 -8.22 -1.31 17.73
CA VAL A 35 -6.78 -1.17 17.51
C VAL A 35 -6.02 -2.50 17.58
N VAL A 36 -6.47 -3.48 18.38
CA VAL A 36 -5.83 -4.80 18.44
C VAL A 36 -6.07 -5.58 17.15
N ARG A 37 -7.28 -5.46 16.59
CA ARG A 37 -7.62 -6.03 15.28
C ARG A 37 -6.84 -5.39 14.16
N GLU A 38 -6.76 -4.05 14.17
CA GLU A 38 -6.03 -3.28 13.18
C GLU A 38 -4.54 -3.62 13.19
N THR A 39 -3.91 -3.59 14.38
CA THR A 39 -2.52 -4.01 14.53
C THR A 39 -2.29 -5.44 14.00
N LEU A 40 -3.17 -6.39 14.35
CA LEU A 40 -3.05 -7.76 13.83
C LEU A 40 -3.19 -7.80 12.30
N GLY A 41 -4.10 -7.01 11.72
CA GLY A 41 -4.26 -6.89 10.28
C GLY A 41 -2.99 -6.38 9.60
N VAL A 42 -2.36 -5.35 10.15
CA VAL A 42 -1.07 -4.82 9.66
C VAL A 42 0.04 -5.87 9.76
N LEU A 43 0.15 -6.58 10.89
CA LEU A 43 1.15 -7.64 11.08
C LEU A 43 0.95 -8.81 10.10
N ALA A 44 -0.30 -9.19 9.85
CA ALA A 44 -0.63 -10.23 8.87
C ALA A 44 -0.29 -9.77 7.44
N TYR A 45 -0.56 -8.51 7.11
CA TYR A 45 -0.18 -7.91 5.84
C TYR A 45 1.34 -7.97 5.63
N ARG A 46 2.13 -7.55 6.62
CA ARG A 46 3.61 -7.60 6.58
C ARG A 46 4.15 -9.03 6.43
N ALA A 47 3.42 -10.01 6.95
CA ALA A 47 3.74 -11.44 6.81
C ALA A 47 3.16 -12.08 5.52
N SER A 48 2.56 -11.28 4.60
CA SER A 48 1.90 -11.75 3.38
C SER A 48 0.72 -12.71 3.62
N GLU A 49 0.15 -12.70 4.82
CA GLU A 49 -1.03 -13.48 5.19
C GLU A 49 -2.32 -12.70 4.82
N TRP A 50 -2.50 -12.48 3.51
CA TRP A 50 -3.48 -11.56 2.93
C TRP A 50 -4.91 -11.80 3.40
N ALA A 51 -5.32 -13.08 3.50
CA ALA A 51 -6.68 -13.43 3.92
C ALA A 51 -6.94 -13.08 5.40
N GLU A 52 -5.96 -13.32 6.28
CA GLU A 52 -6.04 -12.95 7.70
C GLU A 52 -6.00 -11.42 7.84
N ALA A 53 -5.06 -10.75 7.15
CA ALA A 53 -4.95 -9.30 7.14
C ALA A 53 -6.29 -8.63 6.79
N LEU A 54 -6.86 -8.99 5.66
CA LEU A 54 -8.14 -8.47 5.19
C LEU A 54 -9.29 -8.73 6.18
N GLY A 55 -9.33 -9.92 6.78
CA GLY A 55 -10.34 -10.29 7.77
C GLY A 55 -10.25 -9.43 9.05
N GLU A 56 -9.04 -9.19 9.54
CA GLU A 56 -8.79 -8.41 10.75
C GLU A 56 -9.00 -6.91 10.52
N LEU A 57 -8.56 -6.37 9.38
CA LEU A 57 -8.79 -4.97 9.01
C LEU A 57 -10.28 -4.66 8.84
N ARG A 58 -11.03 -5.56 8.19
CA ARG A 58 -12.51 -5.46 8.11
C ARG A 58 -13.17 -5.51 9.49
N ALA A 59 -12.65 -6.34 10.40
CA ALA A 59 -13.18 -6.41 11.76
C ALA A 59 -12.86 -5.14 12.55
N ALA A 60 -11.65 -4.59 12.42
CA ALA A 60 -11.25 -3.32 13.01
C ALA A 60 -12.18 -2.20 12.55
N ARG A 61 -12.39 -2.07 11.24
CA ARG A 61 -13.27 -1.07 10.64
C ARG A 61 -14.70 -1.15 11.18
N ARG A 62 -15.27 -2.35 11.31
CA ARG A 62 -16.61 -2.52 11.90
C ARG A 62 -16.71 -2.07 13.36
N ILE A 63 -15.61 -2.16 14.11
CA ILE A 63 -15.57 -1.76 15.53
C ILE A 63 -15.36 -0.25 15.66
N SER A 64 -14.45 0.32 14.87
CA SER A 64 -13.98 1.71 15.01
C SER A 64 -14.78 2.69 14.16
N GLY A 65 -15.45 2.22 13.09
CA GLY A 65 -16.08 3.08 12.09
C GLY A 65 -15.07 3.67 11.09
N GLY A 66 -15.56 4.48 10.14
CA GLY A 66 -14.76 5.13 9.12
C GLY A 66 -14.20 4.20 8.04
N PRO A 67 -13.33 4.71 7.13
CA PRO A 67 -12.78 3.94 6.03
C PRO A 67 -11.76 2.89 6.48
N GLY A 68 -11.13 3.08 7.65
CA GLY A 68 -10.03 2.25 8.13
C GLY A 68 -8.82 2.32 7.18
N LEU A 69 -7.99 1.29 7.21
CA LEU A 69 -6.84 1.15 6.30
C LEU A 69 -7.29 0.61 4.94
N LEU A 70 -8.04 1.42 4.17
CA LEU A 70 -8.72 0.98 2.95
C LEU A 70 -7.72 0.59 1.85
N ALA A 71 -6.62 1.34 1.69
CA ALA A 71 -5.55 1.03 0.74
C ALA A 71 -4.95 -0.35 1.02
N MET A 72 -4.62 -0.63 2.29
CA MET A 72 -4.08 -1.93 2.70
C MET A 72 -5.09 -3.07 2.48
N MET A 73 -6.38 -2.82 2.72
CA MET A 73 -7.45 -3.81 2.44
C MET A 73 -7.57 -4.09 0.94
N ALA A 74 -7.46 -3.06 0.09
CA ALA A 74 -7.48 -3.22 -1.36
C ALA A 74 -6.23 -3.99 -1.84
N ASP A 75 -5.06 -3.71 -1.26
CA ASP A 75 -3.85 -4.43 -1.61
C ASP A 75 -3.86 -5.90 -1.15
N CYS A 76 -4.50 -6.19 -0.01
CA CYS A 76 -4.79 -7.59 0.36
C CYS A 76 -5.64 -8.32 -0.69
N GLU A 77 -6.62 -7.66 -1.30
CA GLU A 77 -7.41 -8.28 -2.39
C GLU A 77 -6.54 -8.55 -3.62
N ARG A 78 -5.55 -7.68 -3.93
CA ARG A 78 -4.56 -7.95 -4.98
C ARG A 78 -3.69 -9.16 -4.63
N GLY A 79 -3.16 -9.22 -3.41
CA GLY A 79 -2.39 -10.36 -2.91
C GLY A 79 -3.16 -11.69 -2.92
N LEU A 80 -4.50 -11.63 -2.91
CA LEU A 80 -5.40 -12.77 -3.08
C LEU A 80 -5.78 -13.04 -4.55
N GLU A 81 -5.10 -12.40 -5.51
CA GLU A 81 -5.37 -12.51 -6.95
C GLU A 81 -6.79 -12.06 -7.34
N ARG A 82 -7.30 -11.00 -6.67
CA ARG A 82 -8.64 -10.44 -6.87
C ARG A 82 -8.59 -8.95 -7.22
N PRO A 83 -7.88 -8.55 -8.30
CA PRO A 83 -7.67 -7.14 -8.62
C PRO A 83 -8.96 -6.36 -8.87
N GLN A 84 -10.01 -7.00 -9.40
CA GLN A 84 -11.33 -6.36 -9.56
C GLN A 84 -11.89 -5.90 -8.21
N ARG A 85 -11.75 -6.71 -7.15
CA ARG A 85 -12.23 -6.35 -5.80
C ARG A 85 -11.39 -5.23 -5.17
N ALA A 86 -10.10 -5.17 -5.50
CA ALA A 86 -9.25 -4.05 -5.08
C ALA A 86 -9.77 -2.73 -5.68
N ILE A 87 -10.08 -2.71 -6.98
CA ILE A 87 -10.66 -1.53 -7.66
C ILE A 87 -12.04 -1.19 -7.09
N GLU A 88 -12.89 -2.18 -6.81
CA GLU A 88 -14.20 -1.95 -6.18
C GLU A 88 -14.06 -1.27 -4.81
N LEU A 89 -13.11 -1.69 -3.99
CA LEU A 89 -12.81 -1.04 -2.71
C LEU A 89 -12.28 0.38 -2.89
N ALA A 90 -11.36 0.58 -3.84
CA ALA A 90 -10.75 1.88 -4.10
C ALA A 90 -11.72 2.92 -4.66
N ARG A 91 -12.84 2.48 -5.24
CA ARG A 91 -13.88 3.33 -5.86
C ARG A 91 -15.23 3.29 -5.15
N GLY A 92 -15.37 2.48 -4.12
CA GLY A 92 -16.58 2.36 -3.34
C GLY A 92 -16.87 3.59 -2.47
N ASP A 93 -18.04 3.61 -1.86
CA ASP A 93 -18.50 4.76 -1.06
C ASP A 93 -17.54 5.10 0.09
N GLU A 94 -16.89 4.12 0.67
CA GLU A 94 -15.93 4.31 1.74
C GLU A 94 -14.69 5.12 1.30
N SER A 95 -14.29 5.02 0.02
CA SER A 95 -13.15 5.77 -0.50
C SER A 95 -13.38 7.29 -0.50
N GLN A 96 -14.63 7.74 -0.50
CA GLN A 96 -14.99 9.16 -0.43
C GLN A 96 -14.63 9.79 0.93
N GLN A 97 -14.38 8.99 1.95
CA GLN A 97 -13.95 9.42 3.28
C GLN A 97 -12.43 9.43 3.44
N VAL A 98 -11.70 8.91 2.46
CA VAL A 98 -10.23 8.86 2.47
C VAL A 98 -9.70 10.16 1.88
N THR A 99 -8.71 10.77 2.53
CA THR A 99 -8.12 12.06 2.13
C THR A 99 -6.63 12.08 2.38
N GLY A 100 -5.92 13.06 1.81
CA GLY A 100 -4.47 13.22 2.00
C GLY A 100 -3.68 12.02 1.52
N ASP A 101 -2.61 11.70 2.21
CA ASP A 101 -1.65 10.64 1.88
C ASP A 101 -2.34 9.26 1.73
N ASP A 102 -3.34 8.97 2.56
CA ASP A 102 -4.12 7.73 2.48
C ASP A 102 -4.87 7.59 1.14
N LEU A 103 -5.31 8.72 0.55
CA LEU A 103 -5.97 8.72 -0.75
C LEU A 103 -4.96 8.43 -1.86
N VAL A 104 -3.77 9.02 -1.80
CA VAL A 104 -2.69 8.75 -2.77
C VAL A 104 -2.31 7.28 -2.72
N GLU A 105 -2.10 6.72 -1.52
CA GLU A 105 -1.86 5.29 -1.34
C GLU A 105 -2.95 4.43 -1.97
N LEU A 106 -4.21 4.79 -1.75
CA LEU A 106 -5.35 4.06 -2.33
C LEU A 106 -5.33 4.11 -3.85
N ARG A 107 -4.91 5.23 -4.46
CA ARG A 107 -4.76 5.36 -5.92
C ARG A 107 -3.59 4.57 -6.46
N ILE A 108 -2.47 4.51 -5.73
CA ILE A 108 -1.33 3.65 -6.08
C ILE A 108 -1.76 2.18 -6.12
N VAL A 109 -2.48 1.72 -5.10
CA VAL A 109 -3.01 0.34 -5.04
C VAL A 109 -4.02 0.09 -6.16
N GLU A 110 -4.93 1.04 -6.45
CA GLU A 110 -5.87 0.93 -7.57
C GLU A 110 -5.13 0.80 -8.91
N ALA A 111 -4.10 1.61 -9.12
CA ALA A 111 -3.28 1.52 -10.33
C ALA A 111 -2.57 0.17 -10.45
N GLY A 112 -2.01 -0.34 -9.35
CA GLY A 112 -1.43 -1.68 -9.30
C GLY A 112 -2.44 -2.77 -9.65
N ALA A 113 -3.66 -2.68 -9.15
CA ALA A 113 -4.73 -3.62 -9.50
C ALA A 113 -5.12 -3.57 -10.99
N ARG A 114 -5.04 -2.38 -11.62
CA ARG A 114 -5.23 -2.24 -13.06
C ARG A 114 -4.09 -2.87 -13.85
N VAL A 115 -2.85 -2.72 -13.39
CA VAL A 115 -1.68 -3.40 -13.98
C VAL A 115 -1.86 -4.91 -13.91
N ASP A 116 -2.29 -5.47 -12.77
CA ASP A 116 -2.56 -6.90 -12.58
C ASP A 116 -3.62 -7.43 -13.59
N MET A 117 -4.46 -6.54 -14.11
CA MET A 117 -5.48 -6.83 -15.13
C MET A 117 -5.03 -6.48 -16.57
N GLY A 118 -3.80 -6.01 -16.79
CA GLY A 118 -3.31 -5.55 -18.09
C GLY A 118 -3.88 -4.22 -18.56
N GLN A 119 -4.53 -3.43 -17.67
CA GLN A 119 -5.17 -2.16 -17.99
C GLN A 119 -4.19 -0.99 -17.79
N LEU A 120 -3.06 -0.99 -18.51
CA LEU A 120 -1.96 -0.06 -18.31
C LEU A 120 -2.36 1.42 -18.49
N ASP A 121 -3.12 1.73 -19.54
CA ASP A 121 -3.61 3.12 -19.76
C ASP A 121 -4.50 3.59 -18.60
N GLY A 122 -5.36 2.71 -18.10
CA GLY A 122 -6.21 3.01 -16.95
C GLY A 122 -5.41 3.22 -15.66
N ALA A 123 -4.30 2.52 -15.49
CA ALA A 123 -3.38 2.70 -14.37
C ALA A 123 -2.69 4.07 -14.43
N LEU A 124 -2.18 4.46 -15.62
CA LEU A 124 -1.56 5.78 -15.83
C LEU A 124 -2.54 6.91 -15.49
N VAL A 125 -3.77 6.84 -16.01
CA VAL A 125 -4.81 7.85 -15.71
C VAL A 125 -5.10 7.92 -14.23
N THR A 126 -5.22 6.76 -13.55
CA THR A 126 -5.48 6.72 -12.10
C THR A 126 -4.39 7.46 -11.30
N LEU A 127 -3.12 7.29 -11.66
CA LEU A 127 -2.00 7.96 -10.98
C LEU A 127 -1.91 9.44 -11.33
N GLN A 128 -2.21 9.83 -12.57
CA GLN A 128 -2.29 11.24 -12.97
C GLN A 128 -3.37 11.99 -12.19
N ASP A 129 -4.55 11.38 -12.02
CA ASP A 129 -5.65 11.94 -11.24
C ASP A 129 -5.36 12.00 -9.73
N ALA A 130 -4.35 11.26 -9.25
CA ALA A 130 -3.91 11.31 -7.85
C ALA A 130 -3.08 12.56 -7.51
N GLY A 131 -2.81 13.44 -8.46
CA GLY A 131 -2.11 14.70 -8.23
C GLY A 131 -0.61 14.63 -8.53
N LEU A 132 -0.23 13.89 -9.56
CA LEU A 132 1.16 13.77 -10.01
C LEU A 132 1.78 15.15 -10.26
N ASP A 133 2.89 15.48 -9.59
CA ASP A 133 3.61 16.74 -9.70
C ASP A 133 5.12 16.50 -9.58
N SER A 134 5.83 16.59 -10.69
CA SER A 134 7.29 16.38 -10.76
C SER A 134 8.12 17.35 -9.91
N SER A 135 7.52 18.42 -9.41
CA SER A 135 8.16 19.39 -8.51
C SER A 135 7.90 19.10 -7.02
N ALA A 136 6.93 18.23 -6.71
CA ALA A 136 6.62 17.84 -5.33
C ALA A 136 7.80 17.11 -4.66
N ARG A 137 7.83 17.15 -3.34
CA ARG A 137 8.90 16.52 -2.55
C ARG A 137 8.29 15.83 -1.33
N GLY A 138 8.96 14.79 -0.85
CA GLY A 138 8.54 13.98 0.28
C GLY A 138 8.16 12.57 -0.13
N GLU A 139 7.91 11.74 0.87
CA GLU A 139 7.68 10.29 0.70
C GLU A 139 6.47 9.99 -0.19
N GLU A 140 5.37 10.72 -0.01
CA GLU A 140 4.15 10.56 -0.80
C GLU A 140 4.42 10.82 -2.30
N ALA A 141 5.08 11.96 -2.62
CA ALA A 141 5.43 12.28 -4.00
C ALA A 141 6.39 11.25 -4.59
N ALA A 142 7.39 10.82 -3.84
CA ALA A 142 8.35 9.80 -4.27
C ALA A 142 7.65 8.48 -4.63
N ARG A 143 6.70 8.05 -3.82
CA ARG A 143 5.94 6.81 -4.05
C ARG A 143 4.97 6.92 -5.23
N LEU A 144 4.34 8.08 -5.43
CA LEU A 144 3.45 8.32 -6.55
C LEU A 144 4.24 8.36 -7.86
N ASP A 145 5.36 9.11 -7.91
CA ASP A 145 6.25 9.21 -9.07
C ASP A 145 6.85 7.84 -9.42
N TYR A 146 7.27 7.08 -8.41
CA TYR A 146 7.77 5.71 -8.55
C TYR A 146 6.70 4.79 -9.18
N ALA A 147 5.49 4.80 -8.62
CA ALA A 147 4.40 3.97 -9.13
C ALA A 147 4.07 4.32 -10.59
N TYR A 148 4.10 5.60 -10.94
CA TYR A 148 3.86 6.04 -12.30
C TYR A 148 4.97 5.57 -13.26
N ALA A 149 6.25 5.67 -12.83
CA ALA A 149 7.39 5.16 -13.59
C ALA A 149 7.30 3.66 -13.86
N GLU A 150 6.88 2.86 -12.85
CA GLU A 150 6.69 1.42 -13.00
C GLU A 150 5.61 1.09 -14.04
N VAL A 151 4.49 1.84 -14.06
CA VAL A 151 3.43 1.62 -15.07
C VAL A 151 3.91 2.03 -16.47
N LEU A 152 4.68 3.13 -16.60
CA LEU A 152 5.29 3.51 -17.85
C LEU A 152 6.25 2.44 -18.38
N LEU A 153 7.06 1.87 -17.49
CA LEU A 153 7.99 0.79 -17.85
C LEU A 153 7.22 -0.47 -18.30
N ALA A 154 6.15 -0.85 -17.60
CA ALA A 154 5.26 -1.93 -18.01
C ALA A 154 4.57 -1.67 -19.35
N SER A 155 4.42 -0.39 -19.73
CA SER A 155 3.87 0.06 -21.02
C SER A 155 4.95 0.20 -22.13
N GLU A 156 6.17 -0.29 -21.88
CA GLU A 156 7.35 -0.19 -22.79
C GLU A 156 7.77 1.27 -23.08
N ARG A 157 7.34 2.25 -22.26
CA ARG A 157 7.69 3.68 -22.36
C ARG A 157 8.95 3.98 -21.53
N THR A 158 10.04 3.27 -21.84
CA THR A 158 11.27 3.23 -21.02
C THR A 158 11.88 4.61 -20.79
N ARG A 159 11.90 5.48 -21.81
CA ARG A 159 12.47 6.84 -21.67
C ARG A 159 11.69 7.66 -20.66
N GLU A 160 10.37 7.65 -20.75
CA GLU A 160 9.51 8.38 -19.81
C GLU A 160 9.57 7.78 -18.41
N ALA A 161 9.67 6.43 -18.31
CA ALA A 161 9.88 5.76 -17.04
C ALA A 161 11.17 6.25 -16.35
N ALA A 162 12.29 6.37 -17.09
CA ALA A 162 13.55 6.89 -16.56
C ALA A 162 13.40 8.33 -16.05
N GLU A 163 12.69 9.19 -16.78
CA GLU A 163 12.41 10.58 -16.36
C GLU A 163 11.64 10.59 -15.02
N TRP A 164 10.60 9.76 -14.87
CA TRP A 164 9.79 9.70 -13.65
C TRP A 164 10.49 8.99 -12.49
N PHE A 165 11.34 7.98 -12.72
CA PHE A 165 12.23 7.49 -11.67
C PHE A 165 13.20 8.58 -11.19
N GLY A 166 13.67 9.45 -12.08
CA GLY A 166 14.46 10.63 -11.73
C GLY A 166 13.69 11.59 -10.79
N HIS A 167 12.40 11.83 -11.05
CA HIS A 167 11.55 12.63 -10.16
C HIS A 167 11.36 11.94 -8.81
N ALA A 168 11.10 10.63 -8.78
CA ALA A 168 10.99 9.84 -7.56
C ALA A 168 12.28 9.95 -6.72
N VAL A 169 13.46 9.79 -7.31
CA VAL A 169 14.75 9.99 -6.64
C VAL A 169 14.90 11.39 -6.05
N ALA A 170 14.46 12.43 -6.78
CA ALA A 170 14.56 13.81 -6.32
C ALA A 170 13.57 14.12 -5.18
N ALA A 171 12.43 13.42 -5.14
CA ALA A 171 11.41 13.56 -4.11
C ALA A 171 11.72 12.74 -2.84
N ASP A 172 12.44 11.62 -2.97
CA ASP A 172 12.69 10.64 -1.90
C ASP A 172 13.81 11.09 -0.96
N LEU A 173 13.44 11.84 0.05
CA LEU A 173 14.38 12.35 1.06
C LEU A 173 14.76 11.30 2.11
N GLY A 174 14.03 10.19 2.19
CA GLY A 174 14.15 9.17 3.23
C GLY A 174 14.56 7.79 2.73
N ASP A 175 14.94 7.67 1.43
CA ASP A 175 15.23 6.38 0.79
C ASP A 175 14.08 5.36 0.96
N SER A 176 12.83 5.82 0.81
CA SER A 176 11.61 5.02 0.96
C SER A 176 11.34 4.11 -0.25
N THR A 177 11.99 4.37 -1.38
CA THR A 177 11.88 3.61 -2.63
C THR A 177 13.24 3.15 -3.14
N ASP A 178 13.26 2.18 -4.06
CA ASP A 178 14.45 1.78 -4.79
C ASP A 178 14.63 2.52 -6.15
N ALA A 179 13.97 3.68 -6.32
CA ALA A 179 13.94 4.46 -7.56
C ALA A 179 15.34 4.71 -8.13
N ARG A 180 16.33 4.97 -7.29
CA ARG A 180 17.73 5.16 -7.70
C ARG A 180 18.31 3.93 -8.40
N SER A 181 18.05 2.75 -7.87
CA SER A 181 18.51 1.49 -8.45
C SER A 181 17.78 1.18 -9.75
N ARG A 182 16.47 1.50 -9.81
CA ARG A 182 15.66 1.34 -11.01
C ARG A 182 16.13 2.26 -12.14
N LEU A 183 16.39 3.53 -11.82
CA LEU A 183 16.92 4.50 -12.77
C LEU A 183 18.27 4.05 -13.35
N ALA A 184 19.21 3.66 -12.49
CA ALA A 184 20.53 3.19 -12.92
C ALA A 184 20.44 2.00 -13.89
N ALA A 185 19.52 1.05 -13.62
CA ALA A 185 19.32 -0.11 -14.49
C ALA A 185 18.71 0.22 -15.88
N LEU A 186 18.18 1.42 -16.09
CA LEU A 186 17.65 1.87 -17.39
C LEU A 186 18.66 2.70 -18.18
N GLU A 187 19.75 3.15 -17.55
CA GLU A 187 20.82 3.93 -18.19
C GLU A 187 21.96 3.06 -18.74
N ASP A 188 22.04 1.76 -18.32
CA ASP A 188 22.99 0.75 -18.80
C ASP A 188 22.49 0.08 -20.11
#